data_2da7d028c76bc06eb0d5f5d0c6085707
#
_entry.id   2da7d028c76bc06eb0d5f5d0c6085707
#
_cell.length_a   1.000
_cell.length_b   1.000
_cell.length_c   1.000
_cell.angle_alpha   90.00
_cell.angle_beta   90.00
_cell.angle_gamma   90.00
#
_symmetry.space_group_name_H-M   'P 1'
#
loop_
_entity.id
_entity.type
_entity.pdbx_description
1 polymer ?
#
loop_
_entity_poly.entity_id
_entity_poly.type
_entity_poly.pdbx_seq_one_letter_code
_entity_poly.pdbx_strand_id
1 'polypeptide(L)'
;MSTASPSAPFGGEIPVIGGGLAGSEAAWQLAERGFRVALHEMRPVRTTPAHKTDRLAELVCSNTFKSTELTTAHGLLKAEMRLLGSLVLWAADEARVPGGSALTVDRAVFAELVHARLGAHPNVRVVRGERADVPSPGIVATGPLTSDALAAALGARLGTESLAFYDAIAPVLAAESVDTAVAFRASRWGRETMAAAGEFGAAEGAYLNCPMTRDEYEAFVDALTSADQASAHGFDAVPYFEGCMPVEEIARRGRDTLRFGPMKPVGLVDPRTGRRPWAVAQLRMEDRAGRMWNMVGFQTRLRYPEQQRVFRMIPGLANAEFLRFGSIHRNSYVNAPAALLPHLALRDAPTALVAGQLTGVEGYTESTATGLLAAVNLTRLLRGDAPALPPTTTMLGALYRYLREADPRHFQPMNANFGLLDDLDEPARDKLVKRERFAERALRDFAAWRDGVLAEPARDPAAGAAAGAAA
;
A
#
# COMPACT_ATOMS: atom_id res chain seq x y z
N MET A 1 -31.89 23.02 10.53
CA MET A 1 -31.42 24.05 9.60
C MET A 1 -30.43 23.38 8.67
N SER A 2 -30.83 23.16 7.42
CA SER A 2 -30.01 22.50 6.39
C SER A 2 -28.91 23.48 5.95
N THR A 3 -27.65 23.20 6.28
CA THR A 3 -26.52 23.94 5.75
C THR A 3 -26.27 23.43 4.32
N ALA A 4 -26.74 24.19 3.34
CA ALA A 4 -26.43 23.95 1.95
C ALA A 4 -24.91 24.03 1.77
N SER A 5 -24.27 22.93 1.39
CA SER A 5 -22.87 22.91 0.96
C SER A 5 -22.69 23.88 -0.23
N PRO A 6 -21.61 24.66 -0.27
CA PRO A 6 -21.35 25.56 -1.39
C PRO A 6 -21.29 24.74 -2.68
N SER A 7 -22.03 25.15 -3.70
CA SER A 7 -22.02 24.50 -5.02
C SER A 7 -20.60 24.48 -5.58
N ALA A 8 -20.06 23.29 -5.86
CA ALA A 8 -18.78 23.15 -6.50
C ALA A 8 -18.78 23.87 -7.86
N PRO A 9 -17.74 24.67 -8.20
CA PRO A 9 -17.68 25.41 -9.45
C PRO A 9 -17.64 24.53 -10.71
N PHE A 10 -17.31 23.23 -10.56
CA PHE A 10 -17.34 22.25 -11.64
C PHE A 10 -18.66 21.49 -11.62
N GLY A 11 -19.56 21.78 -12.56
CA GLY A 11 -20.89 21.17 -12.66
C GLY A 11 -20.93 19.73 -13.19
N GLY A 12 -19.80 19.20 -13.64
CA GLY A 12 -19.68 17.85 -14.20
C GLY A 12 -19.47 16.75 -13.15
N GLU A 13 -19.41 15.51 -13.64
CA GLU A 13 -19.00 14.34 -12.85
C GLU A 13 -17.50 14.10 -13.08
N ILE A 14 -16.72 13.93 -12.00
CA ILE A 14 -15.27 13.73 -12.07
C ILE A 14 -14.98 12.24 -12.22
N PRO A 15 -14.36 11.79 -13.32
CA PRO A 15 -13.97 10.40 -13.47
C PRO A 15 -12.72 10.09 -12.65
N VAL A 16 -12.81 9.00 -11.89
CA VAL A 16 -11.68 8.33 -11.24
C VAL A 16 -11.57 6.94 -11.84
N ILE A 17 -10.44 6.60 -12.46
CA ILE A 17 -10.24 5.31 -13.12
C ILE A 17 -9.41 4.39 -12.23
N GLY A 18 -9.97 3.23 -11.89
CA GLY A 18 -9.41 2.21 -11.01
C GLY A 18 -10.02 2.26 -9.61
N GLY A 19 -10.76 1.21 -9.26
CA GLY A 19 -11.41 1.02 -7.94
C GLY A 19 -10.51 0.34 -6.91
N GLY A 20 -9.17 0.43 -7.05
CA GLY A 20 -8.19 -0.01 -6.05
C GLY A 20 -8.08 0.95 -4.87
N LEU A 21 -7.04 0.78 -4.04
CA LEU A 21 -6.83 1.60 -2.82
C LEU A 21 -6.77 3.10 -3.14
N ALA A 22 -5.92 3.50 -4.10
CA ALA A 22 -5.72 4.91 -4.44
C ALA A 22 -6.98 5.54 -5.05
N GLY A 23 -7.67 4.83 -5.95
CA GLY A 23 -8.87 5.36 -6.60
C GLY A 23 -10.07 5.39 -5.67
N SER A 24 -10.23 4.40 -4.79
CA SER A 24 -11.27 4.40 -3.74
C SER A 24 -11.07 5.57 -2.77
N GLU A 25 -9.83 5.80 -2.33
CA GLU A 25 -9.49 6.95 -1.49
C GLU A 25 -9.75 8.28 -2.21
N ALA A 26 -9.30 8.40 -3.48
CA ALA A 26 -9.51 9.60 -4.27
C ALA A 26 -11.00 9.91 -4.49
N ALA A 27 -11.79 8.89 -4.81
CA ALA A 27 -13.25 9.05 -4.99
C ALA A 27 -13.92 9.52 -3.70
N TRP A 28 -13.56 8.94 -2.56
CA TRP A 28 -14.04 9.37 -1.24
C TRP A 28 -13.70 10.83 -0.97
N GLN A 29 -12.43 11.18 -1.11
CA GLN A 29 -11.95 12.53 -0.81
C GLN A 29 -12.59 13.61 -1.70
N LEU A 30 -12.83 13.33 -2.99
CA LEU A 30 -13.56 14.22 -3.88
C LEU A 30 -15.03 14.34 -3.48
N ALA A 31 -15.68 13.23 -3.17
CA ALA A 31 -17.09 13.18 -2.81
C ALA A 31 -17.40 13.92 -1.51
N GLU A 32 -16.54 13.77 -0.47
CA GLU A 32 -16.63 14.51 0.80
C GLU A 32 -16.43 16.03 0.63
N ARG A 33 -15.76 16.45 -0.47
CA ARG A 33 -15.62 17.88 -0.84
C ARG A 33 -16.71 18.40 -1.76
N GLY A 34 -17.78 17.60 -1.93
CA GLY A 34 -19.01 17.99 -2.64
C GLY A 34 -18.98 17.75 -4.16
N PHE A 35 -17.97 17.11 -4.72
CA PHE A 35 -17.91 16.77 -6.13
C PHE A 35 -18.65 15.46 -6.43
N ARG A 36 -19.37 15.42 -7.56
CA ARG A 36 -19.91 14.16 -8.09
C ARG A 36 -18.80 13.37 -8.75
N VAL A 37 -18.69 12.08 -8.44
CA VAL A 37 -17.60 11.21 -8.88
C VAL A 37 -18.13 9.98 -9.61
N ALA A 38 -17.58 9.70 -10.80
CA ALA A 38 -17.73 8.42 -11.49
C ALA A 38 -16.47 7.57 -11.21
N LEU A 39 -16.59 6.61 -10.31
CA LEU A 39 -15.52 5.66 -10.02
C LEU A 39 -15.60 4.48 -10.99
N HIS A 40 -14.70 4.45 -11.97
CA HIS A 40 -14.63 3.39 -12.98
C HIS A 40 -13.80 2.20 -12.49
N GLU A 41 -14.41 1.01 -12.46
CA GLU A 41 -13.77 -0.24 -12.10
C GLU A 41 -14.09 -1.30 -13.15
N MET A 42 -13.05 -1.88 -13.76
CA MET A 42 -13.25 -2.83 -14.86
C MET A 42 -13.84 -4.17 -14.43
N ARG A 43 -13.68 -4.57 -13.16
CA ARG A 43 -14.27 -5.80 -12.61
C ARG A 43 -15.77 -5.64 -12.32
N PRO A 44 -16.58 -6.65 -12.50
CA PRO A 44 -16.27 -8.01 -12.93
C PRO A 44 -16.18 -8.21 -14.46
N VAL A 45 -16.42 -7.16 -15.28
CA VAL A 45 -16.46 -7.27 -16.74
C VAL A 45 -15.12 -7.76 -17.30
N ARG A 46 -14.02 -7.20 -16.80
CA ARG A 46 -12.66 -7.61 -17.08
C ARG A 46 -11.91 -7.85 -15.76
N THR A 47 -11.37 -9.05 -15.60
CA THR A 47 -10.60 -9.43 -14.41
C THR A 47 -9.11 -9.29 -14.63
N THR A 48 -8.32 -9.33 -13.54
CA THR A 48 -6.86 -9.44 -13.59
C THR A 48 -6.42 -10.75 -12.93
N PRO A 49 -5.20 -11.22 -13.19
CA PRO A 49 -4.71 -12.46 -12.57
C PRO A 49 -4.63 -12.40 -11.03
N ALA A 50 -4.48 -11.20 -10.44
CA ALA A 50 -4.30 -11.02 -9.01
C ALA A 50 -5.61 -10.88 -8.23
N HIS A 51 -6.65 -10.31 -8.84
CA HIS A 51 -7.93 -10.08 -8.17
C HIS A 51 -8.82 -11.34 -8.19
N LYS A 52 -9.61 -11.53 -7.14
CA LYS A 52 -10.52 -12.67 -6.96
C LYS A 52 -11.98 -12.27 -6.87
N THR A 53 -12.25 -11.00 -6.55
CA THR A 53 -13.60 -10.47 -6.35
C THR A 53 -13.84 -9.23 -7.22
N ASP A 54 -15.07 -8.74 -7.23
CA ASP A 54 -15.45 -7.45 -7.83
C ASP A 54 -15.45 -6.29 -6.81
N ARG A 55 -15.03 -6.57 -5.56
CA ARG A 55 -15.01 -5.56 -4.49
C ARG A 55 -13.98 -4.47 -4.78
N LEU A 56 -14.32 -3.23 -4.38
CA LEU A 56 -13.38 -2.11 -4.41
C LEU A 56 -12.28 -2.32 -3.36
N ALA A 57 -11.12 -1.74 -3.60
CA ALA A 57 -9.95 -1.78 -2.71
C ALA A 57 -9.51 -3.20 -2.30
N GLU A 58 -9.73 -4.23 -3.13
CA GLU A 58 -9.27 -5.59 -2.86
C GLU A 58 -7.75 -5.62 -2.69
N LEU A 59 -7.28 -6.21 -1.56
CA LEU A 59 -5.86 -6.37 -1.28
C LEU A 59 -5.30 -7.61 -1.97
N VAL A 60 -4.44 -7.44 -2.96
CA VAL A 60 -3.97 -8.53 -3.82
C VAL A 60 -2.68 -9.19 -3.38
N CYS A 61 -1.76 -8.47 -2.72
CA CYS A 61 -0.44 -8.97 -2.33
C CYS A 61 -0.44 -9.49 -0.88
N SER A 62 -0.48 -8.62 0.10
CA SER A 62 -0.49 -8.95 1.53
C SER A 62 -1.74 -8.39 2.20
N ASN A 63 -1.96 -8.70 3.48
CA ASN A 63 -3.06 -8.14 4.26
C ASN A 63 -2.60 -7.11 5.30
N THR A 64 -1.44 -6.48 5.07
CA THR A 64 -0.86 -5.53 6.04
C THR A 64 -0.59 -4.17 5.43
N PHE A 65 -0.90 -3.13 6.20
CA PHE A 65 -0.50 -1.75 5.98
C PHE A 65 0.80 -1.38 6.73
N LYS A 66 1.58 -2.38 7.16
CA LYS A 66 2.84 -2.23 7.91
C LYS A 66 2.62 -1.58 9.30
N SER A 67 3.71 -1.15 9.98
CA SER A 67 3.68 -0.68 11.36
C SER A 67 2.75 0.51 11.60
N THR A 68 2.12 0.57 12.78
CA THR A 68 1.32 1.71 13.27
C THR A 68 2.10 2.65 14.19
N GLU A 69 3.32 2.28 14.59
CA GLU A 69 4.14 3.08 15.50
C GLU A 69 4.61 4.37 14.83
N LEU A 70 4.43 5.52 15.46
CA LEU A 70 4.86 6.83 14.96
C LEU A 70 6.38 6.92 14.74
N THR A 71 7.15 6.12 15.47
CA THR A 71 8.61 5.98 15.31
C THR A 71 9.02 5.17 14.08
N THR A 72 8.04 4.83 13.22
CA THR A 72 8.26 4.24 11.89
C THR A 72 7.66 5.12 10.80
N ALA A 73 8.29 5.18 9.65
CA ALA A 73 7.82 6.01 8.54
C ALA A 73 6.41 5.64 8.06
N HIS A 74 6.08 4.34 8.06
CA HIS A 74 4.74 3.88 7.71
C HIS A 74 3.67 4.25 8.74
N GLY A 75 4.02 4.27 10.03
CA GLY A 75 3.12 4.72 11.10
C GLY A 75 2.88 6.22 11.01
N LEU A 76 3.94 6.99 10.77
CA LEU A 76 3.87 8.44 10.59
C LEU A 76 3.00 8.81 9.38
N LEU A 77 3.23 8.19 8.21
CA LEU A 77 2.41 8.43 7.00
C LEU A 77 0.92 8.15 7.26
N LYS A 78 0.59 7.05 7.97
CA LYS A 78 -0.79 6.76 8.35
C LYS A 78 -1.40 7.82 9.27
N ALA A 79 -0.63 8.33 10.21
CA ALA A 79 -1.10 9.40 11.10
C ALA A 79 -1.43 10.68 10.32
N GLU A 80 -0.58 11.07 9.37
CA GLU A 80 -0.82 12.21 8.47
C GLU A 80 -2.10 12.00 7.63
N MET A 81 -2.29 10.83 7.05
CA MET A 81 -3.49 10.51 6.27
C MET A 81 -4.77 10.52 7.10
N ARG A 82 -4.72 10.06 8.37
CA ARG A 82 -5.86 10.13 9.29
C ARG A 82 -6.29 11.58 9.58
N LEU A 83 -5.36 12.53 9.59
CA LEU A 83 -5.68 13.96 9.73
C LEU A 83 -6.51 14.50 8.57
N LEU A 84 -6.52 13.80 7.42
CA LEU A 84 -7.34 14.14 6.24
C LEU A 84 -8.58 13.25 6.08
N GLY A 85 -8.92 12.41 7.07
CA GLY A 85 -10.10 11.56 7.04
C GLY A 85 -10.03 10.43 6.00
N SER A 86 -8.90 9.71 5.91
CA SER A 86 -8.73 8.60 4.97
C SER A 86 -9.78 7.49 5.17
N LEU A 87 -10.54 7.19 4.12
CA LEU A 87 -11.50 6.08 4.07
C LEU A 87 -10.79 4.72 4.22
N VAL A 88 -9.69 4.55 3.51
CA VAL A 88 -8.94 3.29 3.50
C VAL A 88 -8.39 2.98 4.89
N LEU A 89 -7.88 3.97 5.61
CA LEU A 89 -7.38 3.75 6.97
C LEU A 89 -8.50 3.52 7.98
N TRP A 90 -9.65 4.19 7.83
CA TRP A 90 -10.83 3.90 8.63
C TRP A 90 -11.25 2.42 8.44
N ALA A 91 -11.41 1.97 7.19
CA ALA A 91 -11.77 0.59 6.90
C ALA A 91 -10.72 -0.42 7.41
N ALA A 92 -9.43 -0.06 7.35
CA ALA A 92 -8.35 -0.91 7.85
C ALA A 92 -8.37 -1.02 9.39
N ASP A 93 -8.70 0.04 10.11
CA ASP A 93 -8.86 0.01 11.56
C ASP A 93 -10.08 -0.84 11.97
N GLU A 94 -11.21 -0.74 11.26
CA GLU A 94 -12.41 -1.55 11.49
C GLU A 94 -12.23 -3.04 11.13
N ALA A 95 -11.41 -3.34 10.12
CA ALA A 95 -11.15 -4.70 9.65
C ALA A 95 -9.95 -5.36 10.34
N ARG A 96 -9.40 -4.77 11.39
CA ARG A 96 -8.15 -5.21 12.03
C ARG A 96 -8.22 -6.66 12.51
N VAL A 97 -7.10 -7.35 12.33
CA VAL A 97 -6.79 -8.67 12.92
C VAL A 97 -5.43 -8.59 13.63
N PRO A 98 -5.11 -9.53 14.54
CA PRO A 98 -3.83 -9.56 15.22
C PRO A 98 -2.65 -9.54 14.24
N GLY A 99 -1.68 -8.64 14.47
CA GLY A 99 -0.52 -8.44 13.59
C GLY A 99 0.68 -7.78 14.29
N GLY A 100 0.75 -7.85 15.63
CA GLY A 100 1.79 -7.19 16.42
C GLY A 100 1.70 -5.66 16.26
N SER A 101 2.81 -5.00 15.94
CA SER A 101 2.84 -3.56 15.68
C SER A 101 2.32 -3.18 14.28
N ALA A 102 1.94 -4.16 13.44
CA ALA A 102 1.44 -3.90 12.10
C ALA A 102 -0.09 -3.72 12.08
N LEU A 103 -0.59 -2.84 11.23
CA LEU A 103 -1.99 -2.77 10.87
C LEU A 103 -2.27 -3.89 9.86
N THR A 104 -2.75 -4.99 10.36
CA THR A 104 -3.11 -6.20 9.60
C THR A 104 -4.63 -6.32 9.57
N VAL A 105 -5.21 -6.71 8.46
CA VAL A 105 -6.66 -6.71 8.27
C VAL A 105 -7.17 -8.04 7.72
N ASP A 106 -8.43 -8.36 8.03
CA ASP A 106 -9.21 -9.32 7.27
C ASP A 106 -9.53 -8.70 5.91
N ARG A 107 -9.02 -9.30 4.83
CA ARG A 107 -9.14 -8.75 3.47
C ARG A 107 -10.57 -8.64 2.99
N ALA A 108 -11.41 -9.62 3.32
CA ALA A 108 -12.79 -9.65 2.87
C ALA A 108 -13.62 -8.58 3.58
N VAL A 109 -13.45 -8.47 4.89
CA VAL A 109 -14.11 -7.43 5.71
C VAL A 109 -13.65 -6.04 5.28
N PHE A 110 -12.35 -5.84 5.06
CA PHE A 110 -11.79 -4.57 4.61
C PHE A 110 -12.38 -4.13 3.26
N ALA A 111 -12.35 -5.00 2.26
CA ALA A 111 -12.86 -4.67 0.93
C ALA A 111 -14.38 -4.41 0.95
N GLU A 112 -15.13 -5.16 1.77
CA GLU A 112 -16.57 -4.93 1.95
C GLU A 112 -16.87 -3.57 2.56
N LEU A 113 -16.13 -3.17 3.62
CA LEU A 113 -16.32 -1.86 4.27
C LEU A 113 -16.08 -0.70 3.29
N VAL A 114 -14.99 -0.75 2.50
CA VAL A 114 -14.71 0.27 1.49
C VAL A 114 -15.79 0.27 0.41
N HIS A 115 -16.18 -0.92 -0.09
CA HIS A 115 -17.18 -1.06 -1.13
C HIS A 115 -18.55 -0.50 -0.70
N ALA A 116 -19.01 -0.89 0.48
CA ALA A 116 -20.30 -0.44 1.03
C ALA A 116 -20.31 1.08 1.30
N ARG A 117 -19.20 1.62 1.85
CA ARG A 117 -19.12 3.05 2.17
C ARG A 117 -19.15 3.92 0.92
N LEU A 118 -18.42 3.55 -0.13
CA LEU A 118 -18.46 4.26 -1.41
C LEU A 118 -19.79 4.08 -2.14
N GLY A 119 -20.35 2.87 -2.13
CA GLY A 119 -21.63 2.57 -2.77
C GLY A 119 -22.83 3.31 -2.14
N ALA A 120 -22.75 3.62 -0.84
CA ALA A 120 -23.76 4.38 -0.12
C ALA A 120 -23.58 5.91 -0.22
N HIS A 121 -22.45 6.39 -0.73
CA HIS A 121 -22.17 7.83 -0.77
C HIS A 121 -22.95 8.52 -1.91
N PRO A 122 -23.78 9.55 -1.64
CA PRO A 122 -24.67 10.16 -2.64
C PRO A 122 -23.94 10.79 -3.83
N ASN A 123 -22.69 11.19 -3.64
CA ASN A 123 -21.86 11.79 -4.68
C ASN A 123 -20.96 10.79 -5.43
N VAL A 124 -21.06 9.49 -5.15
CA VAL A 124 -20.23 8.47 -5.81
C VAL A 124 -21.11 7.53 -6.63
N ARG A 125 -20.78 7.40 -7.90
CA ARG A 125 -21.38 6.41 -8.80
C ARG A 125 -20.30 5.44 -9.26
N VAL A 126 -20.42 4.17 -8.91
CA VAL A 126 -19.53 3.12 -9.39
C VAL A 126 -19.95 2.70 -10.79
N VAL A 127 -19.04 2.81 -11.76
CA VAL A 127 -19.22 2.43 -13.16
C VAL A 127 -18.39 1.18 -13.45
N ARG A 128 -19.09 0.09 -13.77
CA ARG A 128 -18.43 -1.18 -14.10
C ARG A 128 -18.11 -1.26 -15.59
N GLY A 129 -16.87 -1.58 -15.88
CA GLY A 129 -16.33 -1.70 -17.24
C GLY A 129 -14.98 -1.02 -17.39
N GLU A 130 -14.25 -1.44 -18.41
CA GLU A 130 -12.96 -0.84 -18.75
C GLU A 130 -13.16 0.56 -19.33
N ARG A 131 -12.31 1.49 -18.89
CA ARG A 131 -12.18 2.82 -19.49
C ARG A 131 -10.74 3.03 -19.92
N ALA A 132 -10.53 3.25 -21.20
CA ALA A 132 -9.20 3.32 -21.80
C ALA A 132 -8.72 4.75 -22.11
N ASP A 133 -9.58 5.77 -21.96
CA ASP A 133 -9.20 7.16 -22.15
C ASP A 133 -8.69 7.79 -20.85
N VAL A 134 -7.77 8.73 -20.96
CA VAL A 134 -7.25 9.49 -19.83
C VAL A 134 -8.09 10.76 -19.63
N PRO A 135 -8.86 10.86 -18.52
CA PRO A 135 -9.78 11.97 -18.32
C PRO A 135 -9.07 13.27 -17.91
N SER A 136 -9.64 14.39 -18.35
CA SER A 136 -9.24 15.72 -17.89
C SER A 136 -10.46 16.64 -17.84
N PRO A 137 -10.92 17.07 -16.63
CA PRO A 137 -10.36 16.71 -15.32
C PRO A 137 -10.60 15.25 -14.94
N GLY A 138 -9.74 14.69 -14.10
CA GLY A 138 -9.90 13.34 -13.57
C GLY A 138 -8.65 12.76 -12.93
N ILE A 139 -8.75 11.52 -12.43
CA ILE A 139 -7.67 10.80 -11.77
C ILE A 139 -7.52 9.39 -12.36
N VAL A 140 -6.29 9.01 -12.75
CA VAL A 140 -5.93 7.65 -13.15
C VAL A 140 -5.22 6.97 -11.97
N ALA A 141 -5.87 5.95 -11.39
CA ALA A 141 -5.44 5.25 -10.18
C ALA A 141 -5.55 3.72 -10.32
N THR A 142 -5.24 3.20 -11.50
CA THR A 142 -5.43 1.79 -11.88
C THR A 142 -4.40 0.83 -11.30
N GLY A 143 -3.37 1.37 -10.62
CA GLY A 143 -2.35 0.58 -9.97
C GLY A 143 -1.45 -0.20 -10.94
N PRO A 144 -0.78 -1.25 -10.46
CA PRO A 144 0.25 -1.94 -11.23
C PRO A 144 -0.30 -2.81 -12.37
N LEU A 145 -1.58 -3.20 -12.29
CA LEU A 145 -2.25 -4.06 -13.27
C LEU A 145 -3.17 -3.26 -14.20
N THR A 146 -2.71 -2.08 -14.61
CA THR A 146 -3.37 -1.24 -15.60
C THR A 146 -3.60 -2.03 -16.90
N SER A 147 -4.79 -1.90 -17.49
CA SER A 147 -5.11 -2.57 -18.77
C SER A 147 -4.23 -2.09 -19.91
N ASP A 148 -3.95 -2.96 -20.88
CA ASP A 148 -3.09 -2.62 -22.01
C ASP A 148 -3.60 -1.43 -22.80
N ALA A 149 -4.92 -1.29 -22.95
CA ALA A 149 -5.53 -0.17 -23.67
C ALA A 149 -5.29 1.17 -22.97
N LEU A 150 -5.50 1.22 -21.63
CA LEU A 150 -5.24 2.44 -20.85
C LEU A 150 -3.74 2.70 -20.72
N ALA A 151 -2.91 1.66 -20.58
CA ALA A 151 -1.44 1.80 -20.53
C ALA A 151 -0.91 2.40 -21.84
N ALA A 152 -1.42 1.96 -23.00
CA ALA A 152 -1.09 2.53 -24.30
C ALA A 152 -1.52 4.00 -24.42
N ALA A 153 -2.76 4.32 -24.00
CA ALA A 153 -3.27 5.69 -24.03
C ALA A 153 -2.45 6.64 -23.13
N LEU A 154 -2.08 6.15 -21.93
CA LEU A 154 -1.24 6.91 -20.98
C LEU A 154 0.18 7.09 -21.53
N GLY A 155 0.79 6.01 -22.07
CA GLY A 155 2.11 6.04 -22.70
C GLY A 155 2.21 7.01 -23.88
N ALA A 156 1.18 7.02 -24.74
CA ALA A 156 1.11 7.97 -25.86
C ALA A 156 1.11 9.44 -25.40
N ARG A 157 0.48 9.74 -24.26
CA ARG A 157 0.44 11.09 -23.69
C ARG A 157 1.72 11.47 -22.95
N LEU A 158 2.38 10.50 -22.32
CA LEU A 158 3.62 10.72 -21.56
C LEU A 158 4.85 10.78 -22.46
N GLY A 159 4.76 10.30 -23.71
CA GLY A 159 5.89 10.25 -24.64
C GLY A 159 7.01 9.29 -24.22
N THR A 160 6.72 8.37 -23.29
CA THR A 160 7.68 7.43 -22.73
C THR A 160 7.09 6.02 -22.68
N GLU A 161 7.93 5.00 -22.88
CA GLU A 161 7.54 3.62 -22.54
C GLU A 161 7.35 3.53 -21.01
N SER A 162 6.28 2.85 -20.59
CA SER A 162 6.03 2.59 -19.17
C SER A 162 7.17 1.74 -18.63
N LEU A 163 7.77 2.17 -17.52
CA LEU A 163 8.70 1.32 -16.79
C LEU A 163 7.94 0.16 -16.14
N ALA A 164 8.58 -0.99 -16.05
CA ALA A 164 7.99 -2.16 -15.41
C ALA A 164 8.94 -2.73 -14.35
N PHE A 165 8.37 -3.29 -13.30
CA PHE A 165 9.08 -4.11 -12.32
C PHE A 165 8.24 -5.34 -11.99
N TYR A 166 8.83 -6.31 -11.31
CA TYR A 166 8.13 -7.52 -10.91
C TYR A 166 7.87 -7.52 -9.42
N ASP A 167 6.65 -7.93 -9.08
CA ASP A 167 6.19 -8.15 -7.71
C ASP A 167 5.76 -9.61 -7.55
N ALA A 168 6.11 -10.22 -6.42
CA ALA A 168 5.76 -11.58 -6.10
C ALA A 168 4.82 -11.62 -4.88
N ILE A 169 3.88 -12.55 -4.91
CA ILE A 169 2.90 -12.78 -3.85
C ILE A 169 3.31 -14.00 -3.02
N ALA A 170 3.12 -13.91 -1.70
CA ALA A 170 3.37 -15.01 -0.78
C ALA A 170 2.19 -16.00 -0.70
N PRO A 171 2.45 -17.30 -0.41
CA PRO A 171 1.42 -18.30 -0.21
C PRO A 171 0.56 -18.04 1.03
N VAL A 172 -0.68 -18.57 1.00
CA VAL A 172 -1.60 -18.61 2.15
C VAL A 172 -1.95 -20.08 2.44
N LEU A 173 -1.88 -20.46 3.70
CA LEU A 173 -2.08 -21.81 4.20
C LEU A 173 -3.37 -21.91 5.02
N ALA A 174 -4.00 -23.10 5.02
CA ALA A 174 -5.08 -23.43 5.94
C ALA A 174 -4.52 -23.61 7.38
N ALA A 175 -5.15 -22.97 8.36
CA ALA A 175 -4.68 -22.98 9.74
C ALA A 175 -4.60 -24.39 10.32
N GLU A 176 -5.61 -25.21 10.03
CA GLU A 176 -5.74 -26.59 10.51
C GLU A 176 -4.66 -27.53 9.99
N SER A 177 -3.98 -27.15 8.90
CA SER A 177 -2.89 -27.92 8.29
C SER A 177 -1.51 -27.60 8.88
N VAL A 178 -1.41 -26.62 9.76
CA VAL A 178 -0.17 -26.24 10.45
C VAL A 178 -0.04 -27.02 11.75
N ASP A 179 1.07 -27.74 11.92
CA ASP A 179 1.35 -28.49 13.15
C ASP A 179 1.75 -27.54 14.28
N THR A 180 0.80 -27.29 15.18
CA THR A 180 0.99 -26.42 16.36
C THR A 180 1.78 -27.08 17.49
N ALA A 181 2.09 -28.38 17.43
CA ALA A 181 3.06 -28.99 18.32
C ALA A 181 4.49 -28.57 18.00
N VAL A 182 4.73 -28.14 16.76
CA VAL A 182 6.02 -27.63 16.27
C VAL A 182 6.03 -26.11 16.17
N ALA A 183 5.02 -25.53 15.52
CA ALA A 183 4.87 -24.10 15.40
C ALA A 183 4.33 -23.49 16.70
N PHE A 184 4.91 -22.40 17.17
CA PHE A 184 4.50 -21.74 18.40
C PHE A 184 4.04 -20.30 18.16
N ARG A 185 3.08 -19.84 18.98
CA ARG A 185 2.61 -18.46 18.95
C ARG A 185 3.59 -17.54 19.69
N ALA A 186 4.03 -16.49 19.04
CA ALA A 186 4.78 -15.39 19.68
C ALA A 186 4.85 -14.17 18.75
N SER A 187 4.95 -13.00 19.36
CA SER A 187 5.42 -11.79 18.69
C SER A 187 6.84 -11.47 19.08
N ARG A 188 7.61 -10.89 18.17
CA ARG A 188 9.02 -10.53 18.43
C ARG A 188 9.11 -9.54 19.59
N TRP A 189 9.94 -9.84 20.57
CA TRP A 189 10.13 -9.04 21.78
C TRP A 189 8.87 -8.89 22.64
N GLY A 190 7.88 -9.76 22.50
CA GLY A 190 6.61 -9.66 23.22
C GLY A 190 5.81 -8.40 22.88
N ARG A 191 6.11 -7.76 21.74
CA ARG A 191 5.43 -6.52 21.33
C ARG A 191 4.07 -6.83 20.73
N GLU A 192 3.05 -6.68 21.55
CA GLU A 192 1.65 -6.66 21.13
C GLU A 192 1.14 -5.21 21.23
N THR A 193 0.41 -4.73 20.23
CA THR A 193 -0.31 -3.47 20.40
C THR A 193 -1.55 -3.70 21.25
N MET A 194 -1.72 -2.92 22.31
CA MET A 194 -2.84 -3.05 23.26
C MET A 194 -4.22 -3.04 22.58
N ALA A 195 -4.35 -2.43 21.40
CA ALA A 195 -5.59 -2.42 20.63
C ALA A 195 -5.98 -3.79 20.05
N ALA A 196 -5.02 -4.71 19.85
CA ALA A 196 -5.31 -6.08 19.38
C ALA A 196 -5.55 -7.08 20.52
N ALA A 197 -5.22 -6.69 21.75
CA ALA A 197 -5.25 -7.57 22.92
C ALA A 197 -6.65 -7.89 23.44
N GLY A 198 -7.64 -7.00 23.19
CA GLY A 198 -8.94 -7.10 23.83
C GLY A 198 -9.94 -8.08 23.20
N GLU A 199 -9.88 -8.30 21.89
CA GLU A 199 -10.96 -9.00 21.15
C GLU A 199 -10.62 -10.44 20.72
N PHE A 200 -9.33 -10.82 20.63
CA PHE A 200 -8.90 -12.07 20.00
C PHE A 200 -7.98 -12.95 20.88
N GLY A 201 -7.99 -12.78 22.19
CA GLY A 201 -7.19 -13.63 23.09
C GLY A 201 -5.68 -13.40 22.93
N ALA A 202 -5.24 -12.18 22.89
CA ALA A 202 -3.87 -11.73 22.59
C ALA A 202 -2.78 -12.17 23.59
N ALA A 203 -3.09 -13.02 24.55
CA ALA A 203 -2.11 -13.59 25.48
C ALA A 203 -1.05 -14.49 24.78
N GLU A 204 -1.27 -14.89 23.52
CA GLU A 204 -0.47 -15.95 22.87
C GLU A 204 0.43 -15.46 21.72
N GLY A 205 0.42 -14.18 21.34
CA GLY A 205 1.22 -13.66 20.24
C GLY A 205 0.53 -13.69 18.86
N ALA A 206 0.84 -12.70 18.00
CA ALA A 206 0.16 -12.45 16.73
C ALA A 206 0.62 -13.36 15.58
N TYR A 207 1.73 -14.07 15.73
CA TYR A 207 2.32 -14.90 14.68
C TYR A 207 2.47 -16.34 15.11
N LEU A 208 2.24 -17.29 14.18
CA LEU A 208 2.75 -18.64 14.31
C LEU A 208 4.18 -18.68 13.78
N ASN A 209 5.09 -19.22 14.57
CA ASN A 209 6.52 -19.26 14.29
C ASN A 209 6.95 -20.70 14.08
N CYS A 210 7.44 -21.03 12.89
CA CYS A 210 7.96 -22.34 12.52
C CYS A 210 9.50 -22.32 12.69
N PRO A 211 10.05 -22.85 13.81
CA PRO A 211 11.47 -22.79 14.09
C PRO A 211 12.23 -23.86 13.31
N MET A 212 13.45 -23.54 12.91
CA MET A 212 14.35 -24.44 12.20
C MET A 212 15.68 -24.54 12.93
N THR A 213 16.24 -25.73 12.96
CA THR A 213 17.65 -26.01 13.27
C THR A 213 18.52 -25.54 12.11
N ARG A 214 19.85 -25.61 12.29
CA ARG A 214 20.80 -25.27 11.25
C ARG A 214 20.69 -26.20 10.05
N ASP A 215 20.64 -27.50 10.30
CA ASP A 215 20.64 -28.51 9.25
C ASP A 215 19.33 -28.47 8.42
N GLU A 216 18.19 -28.27 9.07
CA GLU A 216 16.89 -28.07 8.41
C GLU A 216 16.90 -26.82 7.53
N TYR A 217 17.48 -25.72 8.05
CA TYR A 217 17.60 -24.48 7.29
C TYR A 217 18.51 -24.62 6.07
N GLU A 218 19.68 -25.26 6.22
CA GLU A 218 20.61 -25.45 5.12
C GLU A 218 20.02 -26.35 4.03
N ALA A 219 19.34 -27.43 4.40
CA ALA A 219 18.62 -28.29 3.48
C ALA A 219 17.48 -27.55 2.76
N PHE A 220 16.73 -26.70 3.49
CA PHE A 220 15.70 -25.86 2.92
C PHE A 220 16.24 -24.86 1.90
N VAL A 221 17.36 -24.17 2.20
CA VAL A 221 18.00 -23.21 1.29
C VAL A 221 18.50 -23.89 0.03
N ASP A 222 19.08 -25.09 0.13
CA ASP A 222 19.54 -25.86 -1.02
C ASP A 222 18.36 -26.29 -1.92
N ALA A 223 17.27 -26.76 -1.32
CA ALA A 223 16.06 -27.10 -2.05
C ALA A 223 15.39 -25.88 -2.71
N LEU A 224 15.36 -24.73 -2.00
CA LEU A 224 14.78 -23.49 -2.47
C LEU A 224 15.53 -22.91 -3.69
N THR A 225 16.87 -22.91 -3.62
CA THR A 225 17.72 -22.32 -4.67
C THR A 225 17.81 -23.18 -5.92
N SER A 226 17.58 -24.50 -5.78
CA SER A 226 17.58 -25.48 -6.88
C SER A 226 16.20 -25.75 -7.49
N ALA A 227 15.13 -25.23 -6.89
CA ALA A 227 13.76 -25.50 -7.30
C ALA A 227 13.40 -24.84 -8.65
N ASP A 228 12.53 -25.53 -9.40
CA ASP A 228 12.00 -25.04 -10.67
C ASP A 228 11.14 -23.78 -10.49
N GLN A 229 11.39 -22.80 -11.34
CA GLN A 229 10.69 -21.54 -11.35
C GLN A 229 9.71 -21.46 -12.53
N ALA A 230 8.65 -20.68 -12.39
CA ALA A 230 7.78 -20.35 -13.50
C ALA A 230 8.61 -19.61 -14.57
N SER A 231 8.57 -20.12 -15.81
CA SER A 231 9.24 -19.46 -16.93
C SER A 231 8.56 -18.14 -17.21
N ALA A 232 9.37 -17.10 -17.23
CA ALA A 232 8.92 -15.76 -17.48
C ALA A 232 9.37 -15.35 -18.87
N HIS A 233 8.51 -15.51 -19.88
CA HIS A 233 8.79 -14.92 -21.18
C HIS A 233 8.95 -13.40 -21.03
N GLY A 234 10.16 -12.89 -21.20
CA GLY A 234 10.50 -11.47 -21.09
C GLY A 234 10.93 -10.97 -19.69
N PHE A 235 11.14 -11.85 -18.71
CA PHE A 235 11.45 -11.49 -17.31
C PHE A 235 12.96 -11.25 -17.00
N ASP A 236 13.85 -11.69 -17.85
CA ASP A 236 15.29 -11.71 -17.53
C ASP A 236 15.96 -10.32 -17.49
N ALA A 237 15.25 -9.27 -17.92
CA ALA A 237 15.77 -7.91 -18.01
C ALA A 237 15.12 -6.90 -17.05
N VAL A 238 14.10 -7.27 -16.24
CA VAL A 238 13.36 -6.33 -15.38
C VAL A 238 13.71 -6.56 -13.93
N PRO A 239 14.13 -5.50 -13.18
CA PRO A 239 14.52 -5.63 -11.79
C PRO A 239 13.32 -5.94 -10.88
N TYR A 240 13.57 -6.73 -9.81
CA TYR A 240 12.62 -6.88 -8.70
C TYR A 240 12.68 -5.66 -7.79
N PHE A 241 11.53 -5.27 -7.27
CA PHE A 241 11.50 -4.36 -6.13
C PHE A 241 11.98 -5.09 -4.86
N GLU A 242 12.91 -4.47 -4.11
CA GLU A 242 13.54 -5.08 -2.93
C GLU A 242 12.52 -5.58 -1.88
N GLY A 243 11.42 -4.85 -1.67
CA GLY A 243 10.39 -5.19 -0.69
C GLY A 243 9.51 -6.39 -1.07
N CYS A 244 9.49 -6.77 -2.35
CA CYS A 244 8.66 -7.87 -2.89
C CYS A 244 9.51 -8.90 -3.64
N MET A 245 10.81 -8.93 -3.36
CA MET A 245 11.74 -9.88 -3.97
C MET A 245 11.36 -11.32 -3.62
N PRO A 246 11.36 -12.24 -4.59
CA PRO A 246 11.14 -13.64 -4.34
C PRO A 246 12.11 -14.21 -3.31
N VAL A 247 11.63 -15.07 -2.41
CA VAL A 247 12.42 -15.65 -1.33
C VAL A 247 13.61 -16.46 -1.86
N GLU A 248 13.47 -17.13 -3.00
CA GLU A 248 14.54 -17.84 -3.68
C GLU A 248 15.62 -16.91 -4.24
N GLU A 249 15.27 -15.70 -4.68
CA GLU A 249 16.24 -14.70 -5.12
C GLU A 249 17.02 -14.10 -3.94
N ILE A 250 16.34 -13.89 -2.80
CA ILE A 250 17.00 -13.49 -1.56
C ILE A 250 18.00 -14.57 -1.12
N ALA A 251 17.61 -15.85 -1.19
CA ALA A 251 18.47 -16.97 -0.84
C ALA A 251 19.73 -17.07 -1.72
N ARG A 252 19.63 -16.77 -3.02
CA ARG A 252 20.75 -16.78 -3.96
C ARG A 252 21.81 -15.70 -3.67
N ARG A 253 21.42 -14.60 -3.00
CA ARG A 253 22.37 -13.55 -2.59
C ARG A 253 23.36 -14.00 -1.51
N GLY A 254 23.08 -15.11 -0.85
CA GLY A 254 23.95 -15.72 0.17
C GLY A 254 23.19 -16.64 1.10
N ARG A 255 23.86 -17.70 1.54
CA ARG A 255 23.26 -18.80 2.33
C ARG A 255 22.55 -18.31 3.59
N ASP A 256 23.08 -17.29 4.26
CA ASP A 256 22.52 -16.73 5.49
C ASP A 256 21.56 -15.56 5.28
N THR A 257 21.37 -15.09 4.04
CA THR A 257 20.61 -13.86 3.76
C THR A 257 19.18 -13.93 4.31
N LEU A 258 18.51 -15.08 4.21
CA LEU A 258 17.14 -15.26 4.74
C LEU A 258 17.08 -15.06 6.27
N ARG A 259 18.15 -15.43 7.01
CA ARG A 259 18.23 -15.27 8.47
C ARG A 259 18.39 -13.82 8.92
N PHE A 260 18.78 -12.93 8.03
CA PHE A 260 18.82 -11.48 8.26
C PHE A 260 17.60 -10.76 7.67
N GLY A 261 16.79 -11.50 6.92
CA GLY A 261 15.56 -11.05 6.26
C GLY A 261 14.28 -11.76 6.79
N PRO A 262 13.53 -12.44 5.90
CA PRO A 262 12.22 -13.01 6.23
C PRO A 262 12.27 -14.12 7.30
N MET A 263 13.37 -14.85 7.42
CA MET A 263 13.53 -15.94 8.39
C MET A 263 14.37 -15.56 9.63
N LYS A 264 14.42 -14.28 9.94
CA LYS A 264 15.21 -13.77 11.09
C LYS A 264 14.72 -14.36 12.41
N PRO A 265 15.57 -14.99 13.27
CA PRO A 265 15.14 -15.59 14.53
C PRO A 265 15.19 -14.62 15.72
N VAL A 266 15.74 -13.41 15.55
CA VAL A 266 15.98 -12.45 16.64
C VAL A 266 14.68 -12.00 17.28
N GLY A 267 14.64 -11.99 18.63
CA GLY A 267 13.45 -11.61 19.40
C GLY A 267 12.44 -12.75 19.64
N LEU A 268 12.78 -13.98 19.25
CA LEU A 268 11.96 -15.17 19.44
C LEU A 268 12.74 -16.23 20.26
N VAL A 269 12.00 -16.94 21.11
CA VAL A 269 12.49 -18.11 21.88
C VAL A 269 11.53 -19.25 21.62
N ASP A 270 12.04 -20.41 21.20
CA ASP A 270 11.23 -21.62 21.03
C ASP A 270 10.90 -22.19 22.43
N PRO A 271 9.62 -22.25 22.83
CA PRO A 271 9.24 -22.69 24.15
C PRO A 271 9.59 -24.17 24.43
N ARG A 272 9.78 -24.99 23.39
CA ARG A 272 10.14 -26.41 23.51
C ARG A 272 11.59 -26.60 23.92
N THR A 273 12.47 -25.70 23.49
CA THR A 273 13.92 -25.79 23.75
C THR A 273 14.43 -24.75 24.73
N GLY A 274 13.65 -23.69 25.00
CA GLY A 274 14.08 -22.52 25.78
C GLY A 274 15.17 -21.70 25.09
N ARG A 275 15.45 -21.93 23.79
CA ARG A 275 16.55 -21.31 23.04
C ARG A 275 16.04 -20.57 21.83
N ARG A 276 16.85 -19.64 21.33
CA ARG A 276 16.62 -18.98 20.06
C ARG A 276 16.84 -19.98 18.92
N PRO A 277 15.88 -20.17 18.00
CA PRO A 277 16.05 -21.01 16.82
C PRO A 277 17.19 -20.50 15.89
N TRP A 278 17.64 -21.36 15.00
CA TRP A 278 18.61 -20.94 13.96
C TRP A 278 17.96 -20.02 12.92
N ALA A 279 16.79 -20.39 12.46
CA ALA A 279 15.93 -19.59 11.59
C ALA A 279 14.46 -19.79 11.97
N VAL A 280 13.56 -18.91 11.53
CA VAL A 280 12.11 -19.00 11.80
C VAL A 280 11.34 -18.52 10.57
N ALA A 281 10.47 -19.37 10.03
CA ALA A 281 9.42 -18.92 9.12
C ALA A 281 8.22 -18.44 9.95
N GLN A 282 7.72 -17.24 9.66
CA GLN A 282 6.58 -16.65 10.36
C GLN A 282 5.32 -16.74 9.52
N LEU A 283 4.23 -17.13 10.14
CA LEU A 283 2.90 -17.09 9.55
C LEU A 283 2.09 -16.00 10.24
N ARG A 284 1.33 -15.23 9.46
CA ARG A 284 0.45 -14.15 9.93
C ARG A 284 -0.99 -14.43 9.55
N MET A 285 -1.90 -14.16 10.48
CA MET A 285 -3.32 -14.34 10.29
C MET A 285 -3.85 -13.48 9.11
N GLU A 286 -4.66 -14.08 8.26
CA GLU A 286 -5.26 -13.44 7.08
C GLU A 286 -6.73 -13.06 7.28
N ASP A 287 -7.44 -13.76 8.16
CA ASP A 287 -8.86 -13.55 8.44
C ASP A 287 -9.15 -13.49 9.95
N ARG A 288 -10.25 -12.87 10.34
CA ARG A 288 -10.67 -12.74 11.75
C ARG A 288 -10.98 -14.10 12.39
N ALA A 289 -11.40 -15.08 11.61
CA ALA A 289 -11.68 -16.42 12.11
C ALA A 289 -10.41 -17.25 12.37
N GLY A 290 -9.22 -16.74 11.99
CA GLY A 290 -7.95 -17.42 12.19
C GLY A 290 -7.78 -18.69 11.36
N ARG A 291 -8.57 -18.86 10.29
CA ARG A 291 -8.57 -20.06 9.44
C ARG A 291 -7.49 -20.04 8.36
N MET A 292 -6.97 -18.87 8.04
CA MET A 292 -6.01 -18.66 6.97
C MET A 292 -4.76 -17.93 7.47
N TRP A 293 -3.58 -18.42 7.06
CA TRP A 293 -2.30 -17.88 7.50
C TRP A 293 -1.38 -17.60 6.31
N ASN A 294 -0.86 -16.37 6.22
CA ASN A 294 0.07 -15.94 5.18
C ASN A 294 1.52 -16.23 5.60
N MET A 295 2.32 -16.77 4.70
CA MET A 295 3.76 -16.94 4.88
C MET A 295 4.49 -15.61 4.73
N VAL A 296 4.92 -15.01 5.83
CA VAL A 296 5.50 -13.66 5.85
C VAL A 296 6.88 -13.62 5.18
N GLY A 297 6.99 -12.84 4.11
CA GLY A 297 8.26 -12.69 3.38
C GLY A 297 8.60 -13.85 2.44
N PHE A 298 7.62 -14.73 2.15
CA PHE A 298 7.79 -15.87 1.24
C PHE A 298 7.15 -15.61 -0.12
N GLN A 299 7.24 -14.39 -0.62
CA GLN A 299 6.92 -14.11 -2.02
C GLN A 299 7.78 -15.01 -2.91
N THR A 300 7.19 -15.60 -3.96
CA THR A 300 7.90 -16.59 -4.76
C THR A 300 7.40 -16.66 -6.19
N ARG A 301 8.30 -17.03 -7.10
CA ARG A 301 8.00 -17.44 -8.48
C ARG A 301 8.19 -18.94 -8.73
N LEU A 302 8.38 -19.74 -7.68
CA LEU A 302 8.45 -21.19 -7.81
C LEU A 302 7.17 -21.72 -8.44
N ARG A 303 7.28 -22.78 -9.24
CA ARG A 303 6.11 -23.52 -9.74
C ARG A 303 5.32 -24.11 -8.57
N TYR A 304 4.01 -24.24 -8.70
CA TYR A 304 3.14 -24.71 -7.61
C TYR A 304 3.58 -26.05 -6.98
N PRO A 305 3.98 -27.08 -7.74
CA PRO A 305 4.52 -28.30 -7.14
C PRO A 305 5.80 -28.07 -6.32
N GLU A 306 6.66 -27.16 -6.77
CA GLU A 306 7.88 -26.81 -6.05
C GLU A 306 7.58 -26.03 -4.77
N GLN A 307 6.60 -25.13 -4.78
CA GLN A 307 6.16 -24.46 -3.55
C GLN A 307 5.70 -25.47 -2.50
N GLN A 308 4.91 -26.49 -2.90
CA GLN A 308 4.50 -27.54 -1.98
C GLN A 308 5.70 -28.36 -1.48
N ARG A 309 6.58 -28.79 -2.36
CA ARG A 309 7.74 -29.60 -2.03
C ARG A 309 8.69 -28.87 -1.08
N VAL A 310 9.05 -27.65 -1.42
CA VAL A 310 10.07 -26.87 -0.68
C VAL A 310 9.50 -26.31 0.62
N PHE A 311 8.33 -25.69 0.61
CA PHE A 311 7.81 -25.07 1.82
C PHE A 311 7.31 -26.08 2.86
N ARG A 312 6.97 -27.30 2.44
CA ARG A 312 6.68 -28.40 3.38
C ARG A 312 7.92 -28.96 4.10
N MET A 313 9.13 -28.59 3.68
CA MET A 313 10.36 -28.91 4.42
C MET A 313 10.49 -28.07 5.70
N ILE A 314 9.75 -26.99 5.83
CA ILE A 314 9.75 -26.15 7.03
C ILE A 314 9.03 -26.92 8.16
N PRO A 315 9.67 -27.10 9.33
CA PRO A 315 9.05 -27.75 10.48
C PRO A 315 7.72 -27.10 10.86
N GLY A 316 6.69 -27.93 11.07
CA GLY A 316 5.32 -27.48 11.30
C GLY A 316 4.49 -27.30 10.01
N LEU A 317 5.09 -27.37 8.82
CA LEU A 317 4.40 -27.22 7.51
C LEU A 317 4.42 -28.50 6.67
N ALA A 318 4.84 -29.65 7.20
CA ALA A 318 4.97 -30.89 6.44
C ALA A 318 3.67 -31.31 5.74
N ASN A 319 2.53 -31.05 6.35
CA ASN A 319 1.19 -31.34 5.84
C ASN A 319 0.43 -30.08 5.39
N ALA A 320 1.11 -28.95 5.21
CA ALA A 320 0.47 -27.68 4.90
C ALA A 320 -0.39 -27.75 3.64
N GLU A 321 -1.63 -27.28 3.77
CA GLU A 321 -2.57 -27.08 2.67
C GLU A 321 -2.49 -25.65 2.18
N PHE A 322 -2.20 -25.49 0.86
CA PHE A 322 -2.07 -24.19 0.23
C PHE A 322 -3.41 -23.71 -0.30
N LEU A 323 -4.06 -22.79 0.40
CA LEU A 323 -5.29 -22.14 -0.06
C LEU A 323 -5.03 -21.15 -1.20
N ARG A 324 -3.82 -20.60 -1.24
CA ARG A 324 -3.31 -19.76 -2.32
C ARG A 324 -1.82 -20.01 -2.50
N PHE A 325 -1.39 -20.23 -3.73
CA PHE A 325 0.03 -20.26 -4.08
C PHE A 325 0.59 -18.86 -4.27
N GLY A 326 1.88 -18.75 -4.06
CA GLY A 326 2.64 -17.58 -4.48
C GLY A 326 2.67 -17.47 -6.00
N SER A 327 2.75 -16.26 -6.50
CA SER A 327 2.80 -15.96 -7.93
C SER A 327 3.53 -14.65 -8.18
N ILE A 328 4.00 -14.45 -9.41
CA ILE A 328 4.68 -13.24 -9.84
C ILE A 328 3.80 -12.47 -10.82
N HIS A 329 3.80 -11.15 -10.71
CA HIS A 329 3.10 -10.24 -11.60
C HIS A 329 4.04 -9.17 -12.12
N ARG A 330 3.84 -8.76 -13.37
CA ARG A 330 4.47 -7.57 -13.93
C ARG A 330 3.67 -6.35 -13.50
N ASN A 331 4.35 -5.42 -12.86
CA ASN A 331 3.80 -4.14 -12.43
C ASN A 331 4.29 -3.02 -13.34
N SER A 332 3.40 -2.09 -13.66
CA SER A 332 3.74 -0.92 -14.47
C SER A 332 3.75 0.34 -13.59
N TYR A 333 4.68 1.25 -13.86
CA TYR A 333 4.71 2.58 -13.27
C TYR A 333 5.24 3.62 -14.25
N VAL A 334 5.00 4.88 -13.96
CA VAL A 334 5.45 6.02 -14.74
C VAL A 334 6.74 6.56 -14.16
N ASN A 335 7.69 6.99 -14.99
CA ASN A 335 8.84 7.75 -14.53
C ASN A 335 8.36 9.16 -14.13
N ALA A 336 7.82 9.28 -12.92
CA ALA A 336 7.17 10.49 -12.46
C ALA A 336 8.07 11.74 -12.52
N PRO A 337 9.36 11.70 -12.13
CA PRO A 337 10.24 12.88 -12.24
C PRO A 337 10.39 13.40 -13.67
N ALA A 338 10.42 12.50 -14.65
CA ALA A 338 10.55 12.88 -16.07
C ALA A 338 9.22 13.34 -16.67
N ALA A 339 8.12 12.66 -16.34
CA ALA A 339 6.89 12.70 -17.11
C ALA A 339 5.77 13.55 -16.51
N LEU A 340 5.75 13.75 -15.19
CA LEU A 340 4.65 14.40 -14.48
C LEU A 340 5.01 15.80 -13.97
N LEU A 341 3.97 16.60 -13.72
CA LEU A 341 4.07 17.86 -12.97
C LEU A 341 4.30 17.57 -11.47
N PRO A 342 4.74 18.54 -10.66
CA PRO A 342 5.02 18.36 -9.23
C PRO A 342 3.87 17.77 -8.40
N HIS A 343 2.63 18.01 -8.79
CA HIS A 343 1.42 17.47 -8.16
C HIS A 343 0.91 16.16 -8.83
N LEU A 344 1.78 15.51 -9.62
CA LEU A 344 1.55 14.24 -10.31
C LEU A 344 0.45 14.31 -11.41
N ALA A 345 0.24 15.45 -12.01
CA ALA A 345 -0.61 15.60 -13.19
C ALA A 345 0.20 15.46 -14.49
N LEU A 346 -0.50 15.17 -15.58
CA LEU A 346 0.09 15.21 -16.93
C LEU A 346 0.50 16.64 -17.30
N ARG A 347 1.63 16.79 -17.99
CA ARG A 347 2.16 18.12 -18.38
C ARG A 347 1.27 18.84 -19.38
N ASP A 348 0.62 18.10 -20.27
CA ASP A 348 -0.31 18.62 -21.28
C ASP A 348 -1.75 18.77 -20.78
N ALA A 349 -2.05 18.26 -19.57
CA ALA A 349 -3.37 18.33 -18.95
C ALA A 349 -3.25 18.42 -17.42
N PRO A 350 -3.03 19.61 -16.85
CA PRO A 350 -2.76 19.80 -15.42
C PRO A 350 -3.87 19.36 -14.47
N THR A 351 -5.08 19.07 -14.98
CA THR A 351 -6.20 18.52 -14.21
C THR A 351 -6.39 17.01 -14.42
N ALA A 352 -5.51 16.36 -15.19
CA ALA A 352 -5.46 14.89 -15.31
C ALA A 352 -4.34 14.36 -14.41
N LEU A 353 -4.70 13.88 -13.22
CA LEU A 353 -3.74 13.42 -12.23
C LEU A 353 -3.54 11.90 -12.29
N VAL A 354 -2.33 11.46 -11.94
CA VAL A 354 -1.98 10.04 -11.77
C VAL A 354 -1.81 9.76 -10.27
N ALA A 355 -2.31 8.63 -9.80
CA ALA A 355 -2.23 8.25 -8.39
C ALA A 355 -1.96 6.75 -8.21
N GLY A 356 -1.59 6.37 -6.99
CA GLY A 356 -1.27 4.99 -6.63
C GLY A 356 0.09 4.55 -7.13
N GLN A 357 0.29 3.26 -7.21
CA GLN A 357 1.55 2.63 -7.58
C GLN A 357 2.04 3.05 -8.98
N LEU A 358 1.13 3.46 -9.86
CA LEU A 358 1.49 4.04 -11.15
C LEU A 358 2.45 5.23 -11.07
N THR A 359 2.44 5.98 -9.97
CA THR A 359 3.33 7.14 -9.76
C THR A 359 4.75 6.77 -9.37
N GLY A 360 5.04 5.48 -9.14
CA GLY A 360 6.34 5.02 -8.62
C GLY A 360 6.41 5.01 -7.10
N VAL A 361 5.30 5.00 -6.39
CA VAL A 361 5.26 4.62 -4.98
C VAL A 361 5.09 3.12 -4.84
N GLU A 362 5.62 2.55 -3.74
CA GLU A 362 5.47 1.14 -3.42
C GLU A 362 4.85 0.96 -2.03
N GLY A 363 3.74 0.22 -1.98
CA GLY A 363 3.01 -0.12 -0.76
C GLY A 363 1.58 0.41 -0.74
N TYR A 364 0.75 -0.23 0.08
CA TYR A 364 -0.69 0.08 0.20
C TYR A 364 -0.94 1.47 0.78
N THR A 365 -0.19 1.82 1.84
CA THR A 365 -0.31 3.13 2.50
C THR A 365 0.11 4.25 1.56
N GLU A 366 1.24 4.08 0.87
CA GLU A 366 1.82 5.02 -0.08
C GLU A 366 0.89 5.24 -1.28
N SER A 367 0.36 4.15 -1.84
CA SER A 367 -0.60 4.21 -2.94
C SER A 367 -1.87 4.97 -2.53
N THR A 368 -2.42 4.67 -1.36
CA THR A 368 -3.58 5.38 -0.80
C THR A 368 -3.28 6.87 -0.60
N ALA A 369 -2.11 7.20 -0.05
CA ALA A 369 -1.69 8.57 0.23
C ALA A 369 -1.60 9.43 -1.04
N THR A 370 -1.11 8.86 -2.16
CA THR A 370 -1.09 9.57 -3.44
C THR A 370 -2.50 9.79 -3.99
N GLY A 371 -3.41 8.82 -3.83
CA GLY A 371 -4.83 8.97 -4.20
C GLY A 371 -5.52 10.09 -3.42
N LEU A 372 -5.29 10.13 -2.11
CA LEU A 372 -5.78 11.17 -1.22
C LEU A 372 -5.31 12.56 -1.65
N LEU A 373 -3.98 12.73 -1.84
CA LEU A 373 -3.42 14.03 -2.21
C LEU A 373 -3.77 14.43 -3.64
N ALA A 374 -3.94 13.48 -4.57
CA ALA A 374 -4.44 13.76 -5.91
C ALA A 374 -5.85 14.37 -5.85
N ALA A 375 -6.74 13.84 -5.04
CA ALA A 375 -8.09 14.39 -4.86
C ALA A 375 -8.07 15.79 -4.23
N VAL A 376 -7.22 16.02 -3.23
CA VAL A 376 -7.03 17.35 -2.62
C VAL A 376 -6.58 18.36 -3.68
N ASN A 377 -5.57 18.02 -4.46
CA ASN A 377 -5.02 18.92 -5.49
C ASN A 377 -6.00 19.13 -6.66
N LEU A 378 -6.71 18.08 -7.10
CA LEU A 378 -7.73 18.23 -8.13
C LEU A 378 -8.88 19.14 -7.64
N THR A 379 -9.31 18.99 -6.39
CA THR A 379 -10.29 19.90 -5.76
C THR A 379 -9.84 21.36 -5.84
N ARG A 380 -8.60 21.65 -5.47
CA ARG A 380 -8.03 23.00 -5.52
C ARG A 380 -8.01 23.56 -6.95
N LEU A 381 -7.48 22.78 -7.89
CA LEU A 381 -7.45 23.15 -9.30
C LEU A 381 -8.85 23.47 -9.87
N LEU A 382 -9.86 22.66 -9.53
CA LEU A 382 -11.24 22.87 -9.98
C LEU A 382 -11.90 24.09 -9.32
N ARG A 383 -11.38 24.54 -8.18
CA ARG A 383 -11.80 25.79 -7.51
C ARG A 383 -10.99 27.00 -7.97
N GLY A 384 -10.01 26.82 -8.86
CA GLY A 384 -9.14 27.87 -9.34
C GLY A 384 -7.91 28.16 -8.47
N ASP A 385 -7.66 27.32 -7.46
CA ASP A 385 -6.52 27.43 -6.57
C ASP A 385 -5.29 26.71 -7.14
N ALA A 386 -4.09 27.16 -6.76
CA ALA A 386 -2.86 26.43 -7.06
C ALA A 386 -2.80 25.09 -6.29
N PRO A 387 -2.16 24.05 -6.88
CA PRO A 387 -1.87 22.83 -6.15
C PRO A 387 -1.07 23.10 -4.86
N ALA A 388 -1.34 22.34 -3.81
CA ALA A 388 -0.67 22.46 -2.53
C ALA A 388 -0.07 21.11 -2.12
N LEU A 389 1.25 21.09 -1.94
CA LEU A 389 1.98 19.90 -1.50
C LEU A 389 2.34 20.06 -0.01
N PRO A 390 2.27 18.99 0.79
CA PRO A 390 2.72 19.03 2.17
C PRO A 390 4.21 19.39 2.26
N PRO A 391 4.67 20.01 3.37
CA PRO A 391 6.08 20.30 3.59
C PRO A 391 6.95 19.04 3.55
N THR A 392 8.19 19.16 3.09
CA THR A 392 9.16 18.05 3.03
C THR A 392 9.62 17.54 4.40
N THR A 393 9.27 18.25 5.45
CA THR A 393 9.40 17.82 6.85
C THR A 393 8.35 16.77 7.25
N THR A 394 7.32 16.55 6.43
CA THR A 394 6.27 15.55 6.61
C THR A 394 6.56 14.30 5.77
N MET A 395 6.03 13.13 6.16
CA MET A 395 6.32 11.90 5.43
C MET A 395 5.69 11.90 4.03
N LEU A 396 4.47 12.40 3.90
CA LEU A 396 3.80 12.54 2.61
C LEU A 396 4.50 13.57 1.71
N GLY A 397 4.90 14.72 2.25
CA GLY A 397 5.65 15.73 1.51
C GLY A 397 7.03 15.24 1.04
N ALA A 398 7.75 14.52 1.88
CA ALA A 398 9.04 13.93 1.55
C ALA A 398 8.92 12.84 0.48
N LEU A 399 7.86 12.00 0.52
CA LEU A 399 7.57 11.02 -0.52
C LEU A 399 7.29 11.72 -1.86
N TYR A 400 6.48 12.78 -1.86
CA TYR A 400 6.20 13.57 -3.06
C TYR A 400 7.45 14.28 -3.60
N ARG A 401 8.35 14.74 -2.72
CA ARG A 401 9.65 15.28 -3.14
C ARG A 401 10.44 14.24 -3.91
N TYR A 402 10.52 13.01 -3.43
CA TYR A 402 11.19 11.92 -4.15
C TYR A 402 10.59 11.71 -5.55
N LEU A 403 9.26 11.65 -5.67
CA LEU A 403 8.57 11.47 -6.94
C LEU A 403 8.80 12.61 -7.94
N ARG A 404 9.20 13.81 -7.49
CA ARG A 404 9.48 14.98 -8.34
C ARG A 404 10.95 15.13 -8.71
N GLU A 405 11.83 14.83 -7.75
CA GLU A 405 13.23 15.30 -7.74
C GLU A 405 14.24 14.17 -7.88
N ALA A 406 13.81 12.90 -7.82
CA ALA A 406 14.70 11.78 -8.08
C ALA A 406 15.28 11.83 -9.48
N ASP A 407 16.53 11.35 -9.65
CA ASP A 407 17.16 11.27 -10.98
C ASP A 407 16.32 10.34 -11.88
N PRO A 408 15.76 10.85 -13.00
CA PRO A 408 14.91 10.04 -13.87
C PRO A 408 15.60 8.80 -14.45
N ARG A 409 16.94 8.81 -14.57
CA ARG A 409 17.72 7.69 -15.10
C ARG A 409 17.82 6.52 -14.12
N HIS A 410 17.64 6.81 -12.82
CA HIS A 410 17.78 5.85 -11.73
C HIS A 410 16.50 5.77 -10.88
N PHE A 411 15.38 6.30 -11.40
CA PHE A 411 14.12 6.29 -10.71
C PHE A 411 13.62 4.87 -10.46
N GLN A 412 13.36 4.55 -9.20
CA GLN A 412 12.85 3.27 -8.74
C GLN A 412 11.60 3.49 -7.87
N PRO A 413 10.66 2.54 -7.81
CA PRO A 413 9.56 2.62 -6.86
C PRO A 413 10.06 2.82 -5.43
N MET A 414 9.35 3.68 -4.66
CA MET A 414 9.77 4.10 -3.33
C MET A 414 8.67 3.90 -2.30
N ASN A 415 9.03 3.36 -1.14
CA ASN A 415 8.17 3.33 0.04
C ASN A 415 8.54 4.42 1.05
N ALA A 416 7.61 4.69 1.97
CA ALA A 416 7.86 5.61 3.07
C ALA A 416 9.05 5.15 3.93
N ASN A 417 10.04 6.02 4.11
CA ASN A 417 11.18 5.78 4.98
C ASN A 417 11.72 7.12 5.52
N PHE A 418 12.32 7.08 6.71
CA PHE A 418 12.84 8.30 7.36
C PHE A 418 14.02 8.96 6.64
N GLY A 419 14.67 8.23 5.73
CA GLY A 419 15.75 8.80 4.90
C GLY A 419 15.25 9.83 3.88
N LEU A 420 13.95 9.89 3.64
CA LEU A 420 13.33 10.90 2.78
C LEU A 420 13.08 12.24 3.49
N LEU A 421 13.00 12.27 4.82
CA LEU A 421 12.72 13.50 5.57
C LEU A 421 13.93 14.44 5.58
N ASP A 422 13.64 15.74 5.62
CA ASP A 422 14.65 16.74 5.92
C ASP A 422 15.25 16.51 7.30
N ASP A 423 16.54 16.78 7.46
CA ASP A 423 17.22 16.64 8.74
C ASP A 423 16.55 17.49 9.84
N LEU A 424 16.73 17.08 11.09
CA LEU A 424 16.33 17.88 12.24
C LEU A 424 17.33 19.04 12.43
N ASP A 425 16.80 20.21 12.80
CA ASP A 425 17.64 21.39 13.13
C ASP A 425 18.62 21.08 14.26
N GLU A 426 18.16 20.29 15.25
CA GLU A 426 18.99 19.79 16.33
C GLU A 426 19.19 18.27 16.20
N PRO A 427 20.41 17.80 15.88
CA PRO A 427 20.70 16.38 15.75
C PRO A 427 20.48 15.63 17.06
N ALA A 428 19.77 14.49 17.02
CA ALA A 428 19.64 13.55 18.12
C ALA A 428 20.57 12.35 17.90
N ARG A 429 21.39 12.00 18.89
CA ARG A 429 22.31 10.86 18.83
C ARG A 429 21.57 9.52 18.98
N ASP A 430 20.57 9.49 19.88
CA ASP A 430 19.73 8.32 20.07
C ASP A 430 18.75 8.16 18.91
N LYS A 431 18.71 6.97 18.35
CA LYS A 431 17.91 6.66 17.15
C LYS A 431 16.40 6.73 17.43
N LEU A 432 15.96 6.35 18.63
CA LEU A 432 14.54 6.39 18.98
C LEU A 432 14.11 7.84 19.18
N VAL A 433 14.88 8.62 19.94
CA VAL A 433 14.65 10.06 20.14
C VAL A 433 14.64 10.81 18.80
N LYS A 434 15.57 10.48 17.89
CA LYS A 434 15.58 11.08 16.54
C LYS A 434 14.25 10.82 15.80
N ARG A 435 13.72 9.60 15.86
CA ARG A 435 12.47 9.21 15.21
C ARG A 435 11.23 9.86 15.85
N GLU A 436 11.22 9.98 17.17
CA GLU A 436 10.16 10.68 17.91
C GLU A 436 10.11 12.16 17.51
N ARG A 437 11.25 12.84 17.45
CA ARG A 437 11.32 14.23 17.00
C ARG A 437 10.90 14.42 15.55
N PHE A 438 11.25 13.49 14.65
CA PHE A 438 10.75 13.50 13.28
C PHE A 438 9.22 13.41 13.26
N ALA A 439 8.63 12.51 14.04
CA ALA A 439 7.19 12.33 14.08
C ALA A 439 6.46 13.57 14.64
N GLU A 440 6.96 14.13 15.72
CA GLU A 440 6.40 15.36 16.33
C GLU A 440 6.44 16.54 15.36
N ARG A 441 7.59 16.78 14.73
CA ARG A 441 7.74 17.86 13.73
C ARG A 441 6.78 17.64 12.56
N ALA A 442 6.78 16.42 11.99
CA ALA A 442 5.97 16.11 10.82
C ALA A 442 4.47 16.27 11.07
N LEU A 443 3.96 15.79 12.20
CA LEU A 443 2.54 15.92 12.54
C LEU A 443 2.14 17.38 12.79
N ARG A 444 2.98 18.16 13.45
CA ARG A 444 2.75 19.60 13.63
C ARG A 444 2.69 20.33 12.29
N ASP A 445 3.69 20.09 11.43
CA ASP A 445 3.82 20.79 10.16
C ASP A 445 2.72 20.34 9.17
N PHE A 446 2.33 19.04 9.23
CA PHE A 446 1.23 18.53 8.43
C PHE A 446 -0.13 19.09 8.87
N ALA A 447 -0.37 19.21 10.18
CA ALA A 447 -1.59 19.83 10.69
C ALA A 447 -1.71 21.31 10.27
N ALA A 448 -0.62 22.06 10.36
CA ALA A 448 -0.59 23.45 9.89
C ALA A 448 -0.85 23.57 8.38
N TRP A 449 -0.23 22.70 7.57
CA TRP A 449 -0.48 22.64 6.13
C TRP A 449 -1.94 22.26 5.83
N ARG A 450 -2.47 21.23 6.47
CA ARG A 450 -3.87 20.80 6.31
C ARG A 450 -4.83 21.96 6.56
N ASP A 451 -4.65 22.66 7.67
CA ASP A 451 -5.55 23.75 8.07
C ASP A 451 -5.48 24.92 7.07
N GLY A 452 -4.31 25.22 6.52
CA GLY A 452 -4.15 26.21 5.45
C GLY A 452 -4.74 25.78 4.11
N VAL A 453 -4.71 24.47 3.79
CA VAL A 453 -5.17 23.93 2.49
C VAL A 453 -6.68 23.68 2.49
N LEU A 454 -7.26 23.30 3.63
CA LEU A 454 -8.68 23.00 3.78
C LEU A 454 -9.48 24.22 4.28
N ALA A 455 -8.82 25.28 4.73
CA ALA A 455 -9.50 26.54 5.00
C ALA A 455 -10.23 27.01 3.73
N GLU A 456 -11.52 27.33 3.85
CA GLU A 456 -12.22 27.98 2.75
C GLU A 456 -11.47 29.31 2.44
N PRO A 457 -11.19 29.63 1.16
CA PRO A 457 -10.62 30.92 0.84
C PRO A 457 -11.53 32.01 1.43
N ALA A 458 -10.94 32.90 2.20
CA ALA A 458 -11.68 34.06 2.70
C ALA A 458 -12.33 34.72 1.49
N ARG A 459 -13.66 34.75 1.47
CA ARG A 459 -14.40 35.43 0.39
C ARG A 459 -13.91 36.87 0.41
N ASP A 460 -13.30 37.33 -0.69
CA ASP A 460 -13.00 38.74 -0.88
C ASP A 460 -14.34 39.48 -0.89
N PRO A 461 -14.65 40.30 0.13
CA PRO A 461 -15.92 41.01 0.19
C PRO A 461 -16.09 42.02 -0.97
N ALA A 462 -15.02 42.33 -1.72
CA ALA A 462 -15.06 43.22 -2.87
C ALA A 462 -15.49 42.54 -4.19
N ALA A 463 -15.37 41.20 -4.31
CA ALA A 463 -15.75 40.47 -5.53
C ALA A 463 -17.27 40.37 -5.72
N GLY A 464 -18.09 40.59 -4.70
CA GLY A 464 -19.56 40.60 -4.77
C GLY A 464 -20.18 41.92 -5.21
N ALA A 465 -19.46 43.03 -5.19
CA ALA A 465 -20.00 44.36 -5.49
C ALA A 465 -19.97 44.71 -6.99
N ALA A 466 -19.17 44.02 -7.80
CA ALA A 466 -19.01 44.32 -9.25
C ALA A 466 -20.08 43.65 -10.14
N ALA A 467 -20.82 42.65 -9.65
CA ALA A 467 -21.87 41.97 -10.44
C ALA A 467 -23.25 42.59 -10.34
N GLY A 468 -23.45 43.57 -9.45
CA GLY A 468 -24.74 44.25 -9.21
C GLY A 468 -24.90 45.63 -9.89
N ALA A 469 -23.89 46.10 -10.65
CA ALA A 469 -23.90 47.43 -11.29
C ALA A 469 -24.08 47.39 -12.80
N ALA A 470 -24.44 46.25 -13.40
CA ALA A 470 -24.75 46.12 -14.81
C ALA A 470 -26.03 45.25 -15.00
N ALA A 471 -27.17 45.76 -14.50
CA ALA A 471 -28.52 45.34 -14.87
C ALA A 471 -29.42 46.59 -14.95
#